data_de53b3c42cd8dd0da398f06222065c2a
#
_entry.id   de53b3c42cd8dd0da398f06222065c2a
#
_cell.length_a   1.000
_cell.length_b   1.000
_cell.length_c   1.000
_cell.angle_alpha   90.00
_cell.angle_beta   90.00
_cell.angle_gamma   90.00
#
_symmetry.space_group_name_H-M   'P 1'
#
loop_
_entity.id
_entity.type
_entity.pdbx_description
1 polymer ?
#
loop_
_entity_poly.entity_id
_entity_poly.type
_entity_poly.pdbx_seq_one_letter_code
_entity_poly.pdbx_strand_id
1 'polypeptide(L)'
;MNQVARAADVGIATLYRHFPSRDELAAAVYLSKLDEVTARAREHAQGQDALGSIRIWVAEFASFMLATRGMMDTLRAAWQSATPFTSTATARIAEIVDAFLTAGATDHSVRAGLDAMDVTVAILALLSTTPPDDPGTRARRLLNLFIDGLAAQVKRTDDNGPPRLAAAVLVPEVG
;
A
#
# COMPACT_ATOMS: atom_id res chain seq x y z
N MET A 1 18.84 -18.01 8.15
CA MET A 1 18.42 -18.28 9.54
C MET A 1 19.60 -18.24 10.52
N ASN A 2 20.71 -18.99 10.33
CA ASN A 2 21.84 -19.00 11.29
C ASN A 2 22.45 -17.62 11.58
N GLN A 3 22.65 -16.78 10.57
CA GLN A 3 23.17 -15.42 10.74
C GLN A 3 22.18 -14.53 11.50
N VAL A 4 20.88 -14.69 11.25
CA VAL A 4 19.83 -13.94 11.96
C VAL A 4 19.79 -14.34 13.44
N ALA A 5 19.83 -15.65 13.74
CA ALA A 5 19.86 -16.14 15.11
C ALA A 5 21.06 -15.59 15.89
N ARG A 6 22.25 -15.57 15.27
CA ARG A 6 23.46 -14.98 15.86
C ARG A 6 23.32 -13.47 16.08
N ALA A 7 22.77 -12.73 15.10
CA ALA A 7 22.61 -11.27 15.21
C ALA A 7 21.60 -10.87 16.30
N ALA A 8 20.61 -11.72 16.54
CA ALA A 8 19.59 -11.52 17.55
C ALA A 8 19.95 -12.15 18.92
N ASP A 9 21.11 -12.77 19.03
CA ASP A 9 21.58 -13.49 20.22
C ASP A 9 20.57 -14.55 20.75
N VAL A 10 19.95 -15.29 19.82
CA VAL A 10 19.00 -16.36 20.14
C VAL A 10 19.43 -17.70 19.57
N GLY A 11 19.01 -18.78 20.23
CA GLY A 11 19.24 -20.15 19.73
C GLY A 11 18.50 -20.39 18.41
N ILE A 12 19.13 -21.08 17.46
CA ILE A 12 18.55 -21.40 16.16
C ILE A 12 17.22 -22.18 16.30
N ALA A 13 17.11 -23.08 17.29
CA ALA A 13 15.90 -23.82 17.59
C ALA A 13 14.76 -22.91 18.05
N THR A 14 15.09 -21.88 18.83
CA THR A 14 14.13 -20.84 19.26
C THR A 14 13.63 -20.05 18.07
N LEU A 15 14.54 -19.64 17.17
CA LEU A 15 14.15 -18.91 15.96
C LEU A 15 13.18 -19.73 15.09
N TYR A 16 13.48 -21.02 14.84
CA TYR A 16 12.61 -21.91 14.06
C TYR A 16 11.28 -22.23 14.73
N ARG A 17 11.19 -22.17 16.05
CA ARG A 17 9.92 -22.32 16.78
C ARG A 17 8.99 -21.13 16.56
N HIS A 18 9.55 -19.92 16.44
CA HIS A 18 8.77 -18.70 16.17
C HIS A 18 8.52 -18.46 14.69
N PHE A 19 9.49 -18.81 13.84
CA PHE A 19 9.46 -18.61 12.39
C PHE A 19 9.88 -19.90 11.70
N PRO A 20 8.92 -20.83 11.45
CA PRO A 20 9.19 -22.13 10.85
C PRO A 20 9.93 -22.07 9.51
N SER A 21 9.75 -20.98 8.77
CA SER A 21 10.41 -20.75 7.49
C SER A 21 11.09 -19.38 7.41
N ARG A 22 11.96 -19.23 6.41
CA ARG A 22 12.58 -17.95 6.09
C ARG A 22 11.55 -16.93 5.60
N ASP A 23 10.54 -17.40 4.90
CA ASP A 23 9.48 -16.57 4.33
C ASP A 23 8.55 -16.04 5.42
N GLU A 24 8.26 -16.84 6.46
CA GLU A 24 7.49 -16.37 7.63
C GLU A 24 8.24 -15.31 8.43
N LEU A 25 9.56 -15.46 8.58
CA LEU A 25 10.37 -14.42 9.20
C LEU A 25 10.37 -13.13 8.36
N ALA A 26 10.54 -13.25 7.04
CA ALA A 26 10.50 -12.09 6.13
C ALA A 26 9.14 -11.40 6.18
N ALA A 27 8.06 -12.18 6.24
CA ALA A 27 6.70 -11.69 6.39
C ALA A 27 6.51 -10.89 7.68
N ALA A 28 6.95 -11.43 8.82
CA ALA A 28 6.86 -10.76 10.11
C ALA A 28 7.66 -9.45 10.14
N VAL A 29 8.87 -9.45 9.56
CA VAL A 29 9.70 -8.23 9.44
C VAL A 29 9.00 -7.20 8.56
N TYR A 30 8.40 -7.60 7.43
CA TYR A 30 7.66 -6.70 6.56
C TYR A 30 6.49 -6.03 7.29
N LEU A 31 5.65 -6.82 7.97
CA LEU A 31 4.49 -6.30 8.72
C LEU A 31 4.92 -5.35 9.84
N SER A 32 5.96 -5.70 10.59
CA SER A 32 6.53 -4.81 11.62
C SER A 32 7.00 -3.48 11.02
N LYS A 33 7.67 -3.51 9.86
CA LYS A 33 8.11 -2.29 9.17
C LYS A 33 6.94 -1.47 8.60
N LEU A 34 5.90 -2.12 8.13
CA LEU A 34 4.67 -1.44 7.71
C LEU A 34 4.02 -0.68 8.87
N ASP A 35 3.96 -1.30 10.05
CA ASP A 35 3.44 -0.66 11.26
C ASP A 35 4.31 0.54 11.69
N GLU A 36 5.65 0.42 11.64
CA GLU A 36 6.57 1.54 11.91
C GLU A 36 6.38 2.71 10.92
N VAL A 37 6.26 2.40 9.62
CA VAL A 37 5.98 3.40 8.57
C VAL A 37 4.66 4.10 8.84
N THR A 38 3.63 3.34 9.21
CA THR A 38 2.31 3.88 9.51
C THR A 38 2.33 4.77 10.76
N ALA A 39 3.06 4.38 11.79
CA ALA A 39 3.21 5.19 13.01
C ALA A 39 3.88 6.54 12.70
N ARG A 40 5.01 6.53 11.96
CA ARG A 40 5.70 7.76 11.55
C ARG A 40 4.82 8.66 10.69
N ALA A 41 4.11 8.07 9.73
CA ALA A 41 3.21 8.84 8.88
C ALA A 41 2.12 9.55 9.68
N ARG A 42 1.57 8.89 10.71
CA ARG A 42 0.59 9.51 11.62
C ARG A 42 1.19 10.67 12.43
N GLU A 43 2.44 10.54 12.87
CA GLU A 43 3.15 11.63 13.56
C GLU A 43 3.36 12.83 12.63
N HIS A 44 3.79 12.60 11.38
CA HIS A 44 4.01 13.65 10.39
C HIS A 44 2.70 14.28 9.89
N ALA A 45 1.58 13.55 9.99
CA ALA A 45 0.27 14.01 9.56
C ALA A 45 -0.49 14.82 10.62
N GLN A 46 0.11 15.11 11.78
CA GLN A 46 -0.53 15.90 12.83
C GLN A 46 -0.97 17.27 12.27
N GLY A 47 -2.24 17.60 12.46
CA GLY A 47 -2.82 18.84 11.97
C GLY A 47 -3.23 18.84 10.50
N GLN A 48 -3.07 17.74 9.79
CA GLN A 48 -3.58 17.56 8.42
C GLN A 48 -5.01 16.99 8.45
N ASP A 49 -5.77 17.26 7.37
CA ASP A 49 -6.99 16.53 7.08
C ASP A 49 -6.66 15.07 6.64
N ALA A 50 -7.69 14.25 6.44
CA ALA A 50 -7.46 12.86 6.09
C ALA A 50 -6.81 12.69 4.71
N LEU A 51 -7.10 13.55 3.73
CA LEU A 51 -6.45 13.51 2.41
C LEU A 51 -4.96 13.83 2.51
N GLY A 52 -4.59 14.85 3.29
CA GLY A 52 -3.19 15.17 3.60
C GLY A 52 -2.48 14.02 4.31
N SER A 53 -3.16 13.36 5.25
CA SER A 53 -2.65 12.20 5.98
C SER A 53 -2.41 11.00 5.06
N ILE A 54 -3.33 10.70 4.13
CA ILE A 54 -3.14 9.68 3.07
C ILE A 54 -1.90 10.00 2.24
N ARG A 55 -1.74 11.25 1.84
CA ARG A 55 -0.63 11.71 1.01
C ARG A 55 0.72 11.47 1.70
N ILE A 56 0.82 11.81 2.97
CA ILE A 56 2.01 11.59 3.79
C ILE A 56 2.28 10.09 3.93
N TRP A 57 1.25 9.32 4.28
CA TRP A 57 1.38 7.87 4.45
C TRP A 57 1.82 7.17 3.16
N VAL A 58 1.22 7.51 2.01
CA VAL A 58 1.60 6.92 0.71
C VAL A 58 3.04 7.29 0.35
N ALA A 59 3.51 8.50 0.64
CA ALA A 59 4.90 8.90 0.40
C ALA A 59 5.90 8.10 1.25
N GLU A 60 5.62 7.90 2.54
CA GLU A 60 6.42 7.08 3.45
C GLU A 60 6.41 5.61 3.02
N PHE A 61 5.24 5.08 2.70
CA PHE A 61 5.07 3.71 2.22
C PHE A 61 5.81 3.48 0.90
N ALA A 62 5.70 4.39 -0.07
CA ALA A 62 6.44 4.33 -1.32
C ALA A 62 7.95 4.33 -1.09
N SER A 63 8.43 5.18 -0.18
CA SER A 63 9.86 5.22 0.18
C SER A 63 10.33 3.90 0.79
N PHE A 64 9.54 3.30 1.67
CA PHE A 64 9.80 1.98 2.23
C PHE A 64 9.85 0.89 1.14
N MET A 65 8.86 0.87 0.25
CA MET A 65 8.79 -0.10 -0.85
C MET A 65 9.98 0.01 -1.80
N LEU A 66 10.42 1.23 -2.09
CA LEU A 66 11.59 1.47 -2.95
C LEU A 66 12.91 1.07 -2.28
N ALA A 67 13.06 1.35 -0.97
CA ALA A 67 14.26 0.99 -0.21
C ALA A 67 14.41 -0.53 -0.04
N THR A 68 13.31 -1.28 -0.06
CA THR A 68 13.27 -2.74 0.15
C THR A 68 13.15 -3.54 -1.15
N ARG A 69 13.43 -2.95 -2.31
CA ARG A 69 13.26 -3.59 -3.64
C ARG A 69 13.89 -4.98 -3.74
N GLY A 70 15.10 -5.21 -3.25
CA GLY A 70 15.75 -6.52 -3.29
C GLY A 70 15.04 -7.60 -2.46
N MET A 71 14.40 -7.22 -1.36
CA MET A 71 13.53 -8.10 -0.58
C MET A 71 12.17 -8.27 -1.30
N MET A 72 11.71 -7.22 -1.99
CA MET A 72 10.45 -7.21 -2.71
C MET A 72 10.44 -8.08 -3.96
N ASP A 73 11.59 -8.35 -4.59
CA ASP A 73 11.65 -9.29 -5.73
C ASP A 73 11.32 -10.72 -5.27
N THR A 74 11.78 -11.11 -4.08
CA THR A 74 11.39 -12.36 -3.43
C THR A 74 9.90 -12.37 -3.07
N LEU A 75 9.37 -11.26 -2.56
CA LEU A 75 7.96 -11.10 -2.22
C LEU A 75 7.07 -10.95 -3.46
N ARG A 76 7.56 -10.36 -4.55
CA ARG A 76 6.82 -10.26 -5.82
C ARG A 76 6.58 -11.62 -6.45
N ALA A 77 7.56 -12.53 -6.42
CA ALA A 77 7.37 -13.91 -6.82
C ALA A 77 6.31 -14.60 -5.96
N ALA A 78 6.29 -14.33 -4.65
CA ALA A 78 5.26 -14.78 -3.74
C ALA A 78 3.89 -14.13 -4.02
N TRP A 79 3.82 -12.84 -4.36
CA TRP A 79 2.57 -12.16 -4.74
C TRP A 79 1.96 -12.69 -6.03
N GLN A 80 2.77 -13.04 -7.01
CA GLN A 80 2.29 -13.70 -8.24
C GLN A 80 1.75 -15.11 -7.98
N SER A 81 2.18 -15.74 -6.89
CA SER A 81 1.77 -17.09 -6.49
C SER A 81 0.56 -17.13 -5.54
N ALA A 82 -0.06 -15.98 -5.23
CA ALA A 82 -1.19 -15.85 -4.30
C ALA A 82 -0.95 -16.59 -2.97
N THR A 83 0.20 -16.35 -2.33
CA THR A 83 0.55 -16.99 -1.06
C THR A 83 -0.28 -16.40 0.10
N PRO A 84 -0.49 -17.14 1.20
CA PRO A 84 -1.16 -16.62 2.40
C PRO A 84 -0.54 -15.33 2.94
N PHE A 85 0.77 -15.16 2.77
CA PHE A 85 1.46 -13.93 3.18
C PHE A 85 1.01 -12.70 2.38
N THR A 86 0.90 -12.82 1.06
CA THR A 86 0.49 -11.67 0.23
C THR A 86 -0.92 -11.23 0.53
N SER A 87 -1.82 -12.16 0.80
CA SER A 87 -3.19 -11.85 1.22
C SER A 87 -3.22 -11.13 2.58
N THR A 88 -2.42 -11.57 3.55
CA THR A 88 -2.32 -10.93 4.87
C THR A 88 -1.71 -9.53 4.79
N ALA A 89 -0.63 -9.36 4.02
CA ALA A 89 0.01 -8.05 3.85
C ALA A 89 -0.92 -7.06 3.13
N THR A 90 -1.62 -7.51 2.07
CA THR A 90 -2.58 -6.68 1.35
C THR A 90 -3.77 -6.31 2.24
N ALA A 91 -4.31 -7.27 3.01
CA ALA A 91 -5.38 -7.00 3.96
C ALA A 91 -4.96 -5.96 5.01
N ARG A 92 -3.74 -6.07 5.55
CA ARG A 92 -3.22 -5.10 6.52
C ARG A 92 -3.08 -3.70 5.94
N ILE A 93 -2.64 -3.57 4.68
CA ILE A 93 -2.58 -2.29 3.97
C ILE A 93 -4.01 -1.75 3.77
N ALA A 94 -4.96 -2.60 3.38
CA ALA A 94 -6.34 -2.20 3.17
C ALA A 94 -7.01 -1.70 4.47
N GLU A 95 -6.74 -2.32 5.62
CA GLU A 95 -7.20 -1.82 6.93
C GLU A 95 -6.68 -0.40 7.23
N ILE A 96 -5.40 -0.15 6.92
CA ILE A 96 -4.81 1.18 7.11
C ILE A 96 -5.47 2.21 6.18
N VAL A 97 -5.66 1.84 4.91
CA VAL A 97 -6.32 2.67 3.90
C VAL A 97 -7.78 2.95 4.30
N ASP A 98 -8.52 1.93 4.76
CA ASP A 98 -9.91 2.07 5.20
C ASP A 98 -10.06 3.11 6.32
N ALA A 99 -9.15 3.07 7.30
CA ALA A 99 -9.15 4.05 8.39
C ALA A 99 -9.00 5.49 7.86
N PHE A 100 -8.15 5.72 6.86
CA PHE A 100 -7.99 7.03 6.22
C PHE A 100 -9.21 7.42 5.39
N LEU A 101 -9.78 6.50 4.61
CA LEU A 101 -10.97 6.78 3.79
C LEU A 101 -12.18 7.11 4.66
N THR A 102 -12.37 6.38 5.77
CA THR A 102 -13.42 6.65 6.74
C THR A 102 -13.26 8.03 7.41
N ALA A 103 -12.04 8.38 7.83
CA ALA A 103 -11.76 9.71 8.36
C ALA A 103 -11.99 10.81 7.31
N GLY A 104 -11.57 10.59 6.07
CA GLY A 104 -11.71 11.53 4.97
C GLY A 104 -13.15 11.72 4.48
N ALA A 105 -13.98 10.69 4.60
CA ALA A 105 -15.42 10.84 4.37
C ALA A 105 -16.08 11.67 5.47
N THR A 106 -15.58 11.58 6.70
CA THR A 106 -16.09 12.32 7.88
C THR A 106 -15.69 13.80 7.84
N ASP A 107 -14.43 14.10 7.51
CA ASP A 107 -13.92 15.49 7.41
C ASP A 107 -14.15 16.12 6.03
N HIS A 108 -14.79 15.38 5.12
CA HIS A 108 -15.11 15.80 3.74
C HIS A 108 -13.89 16.11 2.87
N SER A 109 -12.71 15.65 3.21
CA SER A 109 -11.50 15.78 2.40
C SER A 109 -11.40 14.70 1.31
N VAL A 110 -12.00 13.53 1.55
CA VAL A 110 -12.03 12.40 0.62
C VAL A 110 -13.47 12.12 0.18
N ARG A 111 -13.67 11.78 -1.09
CA ARG A 111 -14.99 11.40 -1.58
C ARG A 111 -15.49 10.11 -0.90
N ALA A 112 -16.76 10.08 -0.56
CA ALA A 112 -17.39 8.91 0.04
C ALA A 112 -17.56 7.75 -0.95
N GLY A 113 -17.70 6.53 -0.44
CA GLY A 113 -18.01 5.34 -1.24
C GLY A 113 -16.82 4.72 -1.98
N LEU A 114 -15.59 5.04 -1.57
CA LEU A 114 -14.40 4.35 -2.06
C LEU A 114 -14.24 3.01 -1.34
N ASP A 115 -13.90 1.96 -2.10
CA ASP A 115 -13.50 0.68 -1.56
C ASP A 115 -12.02 0.68 -1.18
N ALA A 116 -11.70 0.29 0.06
CA ALA A 116 -10.34 0.32 0.57
C ALA A 116 -9.42 -0.69 -0.14
N MET A 117 -9.97 -1.81 -0.60
CA MET A 117 -9.20 -2.80 -1.34
C MET A 117 -8.86 -2.29 -2.75
N ASP A 118 -9.81 -1.64 -3.43
CA ASP A 118 -9.57 -1.04 -4.75
C ASP A 118 -8.48 0.04 -4.68
N VAL A 119 -8.54 0.91 -3.67
CA VAL A 119 -7.52 1.94 -3.44
C VAL A 119 -6.16 1.29 -3.12
N THR A 120 -6.14 0.24 -2.30
CA THR A 120 -4.92 -0.51 -1.96
C THR A 120 -4.30 -1.15 -3.20
N VAL A 121 -5.09 -1.85 -4.01
CA VAL A 121 -4.64 -2.49 -5.25
C VAL A 121 -4.07 -1.46 -6.22
N ALA A 122 -4.73 -0.30 -6.37
CA ALA A 122 -4.24 0.77 -7.22
C ALA A 122 -2.87 1.31 -6.75
N ILE A 123 -2.69 1.56 -5.45
CA ILE A 123 -1.41 1.99 -4.88
C ILE A 123 -0.31 0.96 -5.14
N LEU A 124 -0.58 -0.33 -4.87
CA LEU A 124 0.37 -1.41 -5.08
C LEU A 124 0.73 -1.58 -6.57
N ALA A 125 -0.25 -1.48 -7.47
CA ALA A 125 -0.04 -1.54 -8.91
C ALA A 125 0.86 -0.39 -9.40
N LEU A 126 0.61 0.85 -8.97
CA LEU A 126 1.44 2.00 -9.33
C LEU A 126 2.89 1.84 -8.84
N LEU A 127 3.10 1.30 -7.65
CA LEU A 127 4.44 1.03 -7.11
C LEU A 127 5.13 -0.12 -7.86
N SER A 128 4.40 -1.16 -8.26
CA SER A 128 4.96 -2.34 -8.94
C SER A 128 5.35 -2.08 -10.39
N THR A 129 4.73 -1.10 -11.05
CA THR A 129 5.00 -0.73 -12.46
C THR A 129 6.18 0.24 -12.61
N THR A 130 6.76 0.71 -11.51
CA THR A 130 7.91 1.63 -11.55
C THR A 130 9.17 0.89 -12.00
N PRO A 131 9.85 1.32 -13.09
CA PRO A 131 11.06 0.69 -13.57
C PRO A 131 12.18 0.65 -12.50
N PRO A 132 13.08 -0.37 -12.53
CA PRO A 132 14.16 -0.48 -11.54
C PRO A 132 15.14 0.69 -11.51
N ASP A 133 15.32 1.35 -12.65
CA ASP A 133 16.21 2.52 -12.86
C ASP A 133 15.53 3.85 -12.49
N ASP A 134 14.24 3.87 -12.23
CA ASP A 134 13.55 5.08 -11.75
C ASP A 134 13.84 5.27 -10.24
N PRO A 135 14.38 6.43 -9.83
CA PRO A 135 14.60 6.74 -8.41
C PRO A 135 13.31 7.01 -7.63
N GLY A 136 12.15 6.58 -8.15
CA GLY A 136 10.84 6.76 -7.55
C GLY A 136 10.14 8.08 -7.93
N THR A 137 10.72 8.87 -8.81
CA THR A 137 10.12 10.16 -9.23
C THR A 137 8.81 9.94 -9.99
N ARG A 138 8.77 8.96 -10.89
CA ARG A 138 7.55 8.62 -11.64
C ARG A 138 6.49 8.05 -10.72
N ALA A 139 6.86 7.10 -9.83
CA ALA A 139 5.95 6.53 -8.86
C ALA A 139 5.28 7.63 -8.01
N ARG A 140 6.05 8.59 -7.49
CA ARG A 140 5.52 9.71 -6.71
C ARG A 140 4.53 10.57 -7.51
N ARG A 141 4.85 10.89 -8.77
CA ARG A 141 3.93 11.66 -9.62
C ARG A 141 2.62 10.92 -9.88
N LEU A 142 2.69 9.63 -10.18
CA LEU A 142 1.51 8.80 -10.42
C LEU A 142 0.67 8.64 -9.16
N LEU A 143 1.31 8.41 -8.02
CA LEU A 143 0.64 8.31 -6.72
C LEU A 143 -0.02 9.65 -6.34
N ASN A 144 0.64 10.79 -6.54
CA ASN A 144 0.03 12.08 -6.29
C ASN A 144 -1.20 12.31 -7.17
N LEU A 145 -1.09 12.03 -8.47
CA LEU A 145 -2.24 12.13 -9.39
C LEU A 145 -3.40 11.22 -8.95
N PHE A 146 -3.10 10.01 -8.51
CA PHE A 146 -4.10 9.08 -7.99
C PHE A 146 -4.77 9.61 -6.72
N ILE A 147 -3.97 10.10 -5.75
CA ILE A 147 -4.48 10.65 -4.49
C ILE A 147 -5.31 11.92 -4.74
N ASP A 148 -4.92 12.78 -5.68
CA ASP A 148 -5.72 13.93 -6.08
C ASP A 148 -7.11 13.51 -6.59
N GLY A 149 -7.19 12.36 -7.26
CA GLY A 149 -8.44 11.73 -7.67
C GLY A 149 -9.31 11.20 -6.53
N LEU A 150 -8.78 11.03 -5.31
CA LEU A 150 -9.55 10.63 -4.12
C LEU A 150 -10.23 11.81 -3.44
N ALA A 151 -9.79 13.05 -3.71
CA ALA A 151 -10.32 14.24 -3.08
C ALA A 151 -11.84 14.36 -3.27
N ALA A 152 -12.51 14.86 -2.23
CA ALA A 152 -13.92 15.21 -2.35
C ALA A 152 -14.09 16.25 -3.46
N GLN A 153 -14.98 15.97 -4.42
CA GLN A 153 -15.27 16.93 -5.45
C GLN A 153 -16.07 18.09 -4.83
N VAL A 154 -15.53 19.30 -4.90
CA VAL A 154 -16.36 20.48 -4.72
C VAL A 154 -17.46 20.39 -5.79
N LYS A 155 -18.73 20.29 -5.38
CA LYS A 155 -19.86 20.30 -6.29
C LYS A 155 -19.72 21.52 -7.20
N ARG A 156 -19.21 21.33 -8.42
CA ARG A 156 -19.47 22.26 -9.50
C ARG A 156 -20.95 22.16 -9.79
N THR A 157 -21.64 23.25 -9.63
CA THR A 157 -23.06 23.41 -9.92
C THR A 157 -23.37 23.32 -11.44
N ASP A 158 -22.42 22.87 -12.24
CA ASP A 158 -22.59 22.64 -13.67
C ASP A 158 -22.74 21.16 -13.96
N ASP A 159 -23.92 20.81 -14.38
CA ASP A 159 -24.48 19.48 -14.71
C ASP A 159 -23.83 18.82 -15.95
N ASN A 160 -22.51 18.91 -16.08
CA ASN A 160 -21.76 18.28 -17.18
C ASN A 160 -20.54 17.54 -16.63
N GLY A 161 -20.80 16.45 -15.89
CA GLY A 161 -19.75 15.56 -15.38
C GLY A 161 -18.95 14.92 -16.53
N PRO A 162 -17.66 14.60 -16.32
CA PRO A 162 -16.87 13.89 -17.32
C PRO A 162 -17.52 12.54 -17.65
N PRO A 163 -17.43 12.08 -18.91
CA PRO A 163 -18.01 10.81 -19.32
C PRO A 163 -17.40 9.67 -18.48
N ARG A 164 -18.26 8.90 -17.82
CA ARG A 164 -17.86 7.69 -17.11
C ARG A 164 -17.47 6.63 -18.14
N LEU A 165 -16.37 5.91 -17.92
CA LEU A 165 -16.03 4.75 -18.72
C LEU A 165 -17.23 3.78 -18.68
N ALA A 166 -17.78 3.46 -19.85
CA ALA A 166 -18.89 2.53 -19.95
C ALA A 166 -18.40 1.12 -19.53
N ALA A 167 -19.18 0.43 -18.73
CA ALA A 167 -18.88 -0.91 -18.22
C ALA A 167 -18.59 -1.96 -19.32
N ALA A 168 -18.92 -1.64 -20.58
CA ALA A 168 -18.78 -2.53 -21.74
C ALA A 168 -17.35 -2.72 -22.26
N VAL A 169 -16.34 -2.01 -21.73
CA VAL A 169 -14.97 -2.03 -22.30
C VAL A 169 -14.08 -3.13 -21.69
N LEU A 170 -14.54 -3.90 -20.70
CA LEU A 170 -13.67 -4.79 -19.91
C LEU A 170 -14.01 -6.28 -19.96
N VAL A 171 -14.92 -6.74 -20.80
CA VAL A 171 -15.18 -8.19 -20.95
C VAL A 171 -14.99 -8.58 -22.42
N PRO A 172 -13.83 -9.15 -22.82
CA PRO A 172 -13.79 -9.93 -24.04
C PRO A 172 -14.57 -11.21 -23.80
N GLU A 173 -15.64 -11.42 -24.59
CA GLU A 173 -16.26 -12.75 -24.69
C GLU A 173 -15.19 -13.73 -25.19
N VAL A 174 -14.77 -14.64 -24.31
CA VAL A 174 -13.97 -15.80 -24.70
C VAL A 174 -14.95 -16.79 -25.30
N GLY A 175 -14.98 -16.85 -26.64
CA GLY A 175 -15.59 -17.91 -27.40
C GLY A 175 -14.71 -19.17 -27.38
#